data_40c292bd7bda703b3601b97aa2483354
#
_entry.id   40c292bd7bda703b3601b97aa2483354
#
_cell.length_a   1.000
_cell.length_b   1.000
_cell.length_c   1.000
_cell.angle_alpha   90.00
_cell.angle_beta   90.00
_cell.angle_gamma   90.00
#
_symmetry.space_group_name_H-M   'P 1'
#
loop_
_entity.id
_entity.type
_entity.pdbx_description
1 polymer ?
#
loop_
_entity_poly.entity_id
_entity_poly.type
_entity_poly.pdbx_seq_one_letter_code
_entity_poly.pdbx_strand_id
1 'polypeptide(L)'
;MSTPTSPYTIEFWEDDDGRKPVLEWIKNDLTPTQRRALGAAMRSFLQRLGPDVCASQWGKWVAPGIAEFRLRMSGAQVVTAGWATENEADMSERILLRVFFHVYGQKIIMLLEGYDKGASPGKKTQQTKIENADKRLQHWKTRQAREAKREQRGR
;
A
#
# COMPACT_ATOMS: atom_id res chain seq x y z
N MET A 1 0.12 25.66 -20.54
CA MET A 1 -0.52 24.53 -19.84
C MET A 1 0.52 23.55 -19.41
N SER A 2 0.60 23.28 -18.13
CA SER A 2 1.52 22.25 -17.62
C SER A 2 0.97 20.88 -17.98
N THR A 3 1.84 20.00 -18.51
CA THR A 3 1.49 18.61 -18.73
C THR A 3 1.18 17.96 -17.38
N PRO A 4 0.05 17.24 -17.21
CA PRO A 4 -0.20 16.56 -15.95
C PRO A 4 0.94 15.59 -15.66
N THR A 5 1.44 15.61 -14.43
CA THR A 5 2.44 14.66 -14.00
C THR A 5 1.83 13.26 -14.05
N SER A 6 2.49 12.30 -14.71
CA SER A 6 2.01 10.92 -14.76
C SER A 6 1.88 10.36 -13.34
N PRO A 7 0.78 9.68 -13.02
CA PRO A 7 0.59 9.10 -11.70
C PRO A 7 1.59 7.96 -11.44
N TYR A 8 1.80 7.68 -10.17
CA TYR A 8 2.58 6.52 -9.78
C TYR A 8 1.84 5.24 -10.14
N THR A 9 2.58 4.20 -10.49
CA THR A 9 2.03 2.87 -10.75
C THR A 9 2.13 2.02 -9.49
N ILE A 10 1.04 1.37 -9.12
CA ILE A 10 1.02 0.46 -7.97
C ILE A 10 1.38 -0.95 -8.43
N GLU A 11 2.32 -1.56 -7.72
CA GLU A 11 2.78 -2.92 -7.94
C GLU A 11 2.73 -3.65 -6.60
N PHE A 12 2.46 -4.95 -6.62
CA PHE A 12 2.44 -5.77 -5.42
C PHE A 12 3.75 -6.55 -5.31
N TRP A 13 4.35 -6.53 -4.13
CA TRP A 13 5.49 -7.41 -3.87
C TRP A 13 5.06 -8.87 -4.08
N GLU A 14 5.92 -9.63 -4.72
CA GLU A 14 5.66 -11.01 -5.10
C GLU A 14 6.74 -11.91 -4.51
N ASP A 15 6.33 -13.03 -3.92
CA ASP A 15 7.28 -13.99 -3.36
C ASP A 15 7.87 -14.90 -4.46
N ASP A 16 8.72 -15.85 -4.07
CA ASP A 16 9.39 -16.73 -5.04
C ASP A 16 8.42 -17.70 -5.75
N ASP A 17 7.24 -17.93 -5.17
CA ASP A 17 6.22 -18.80 -5.74
C ASP A 17 5.20 -18.04 -6.60
N GLY A 18 5.40 -16.73 -6.77
CA GLY A 18 4.49 -15.90 -7.54
C GLY A 18 3.29 -15.38 -6.76
N ARG A 19 3.27 -15.57 -5.45
CA ARG A 19 2.17 -15.08 -4.60
C ARG A 19 2.35 -13.62 -4.28
N LYS A 20 1.24 -12.91 -4.20
CA LYS A 20 1.19 -11.48 -3.86
C LYS A 20 0.40 -11.30 -2.57
N PRO A 21 1.09 -11.35 -1.41
CA PRO A 21 0.40 -11.36 -0.11
C PRO A 21 -0.51 -10.16 0.13
N VAL A 22 -0.10 -8.96 -0.26
CA VAL A 22 -0.92 -7.76 -0.07
C VAL A 22 -2.18 -7.83 -0.93
N LEU A 23 -2.06 -8.29 -2.17
CA LEU A 23 -3.22 -8.46 -3.05
C LEU A 23 -4.18 -9.50 -2.49
N GLU A 24 -3.66 -10.62 -1.99
CA GLU A 24 -4.47 -11.67 -1.36
C GLU A 24 -5.20 -11.13 -0.13
N TRP A 25 -4.51 -10.36 0.69
CA TRP A 25 -5.11 -9.72 1.87
C TRP A 25 -6.27 -8.79 1.47
N ILE A 26 -6.07 -7.95 0.46
CA ILE A 26 -7.12 -7.05 -0.03
C ILE A 26 -8.33 -7.83 -0.53
N LYS A 27 -8.13 -8.90 -1.27
CA LYS A 27 -9.21 -9.70 -1.86
C LYS A 27 -9.94 -10.56 -0.85
N ASN A 28 -9.23 -11.15 0.11
CA ASN A 28 -9.77 -12.19 0.97
C ASN A 28 -10.12 -11.74 2.37
N ASP A 29 -9.39 -10.78 2.94
CA ASP A 29 -9.51 -10.42 4.35
C ASP A 29 -10.27 -9.12 4.60
N LEU A 30 -10.35 -8.24 3.60
CA LEU A 30 -11.04 -6.96 3.74
C LEU A 30 -12.53 -7.10 3.45
N THR A 31 -13.34 -6.33 4.19
CA THR A 31 -14.76 -6.18 3.88
C THR A 31 -14.93 -5.43 2.55
N PRO A 32 -16.09 -5.55 1.89
CA PRO A 32 -16.36 -4.75 0.69
C PRO A 32 -16.18 -3.25 0.91
N THR A 33 -16.60 -2.72 2.05
CA THR A 33 -16.42 -1.30 2.39
C THR A 33 -14.95 -0.93 2.51
N GLN A 34 -14.16 -1.77 3.20
CA GLN A 34 -12.72 -1.56 3.32
C GLN A 34 -12.02 -1.58 1.96
N ARG A 35 -12.36 -2.53 1.09
CA ARG A 35 -11.76 -2.63 -0.24
C ARG A 35 -12.04 -1.41 -1.09
N ARG A 36 -13.28 -0.93 -1.08
CA ARG A 36 -13.67 0.28 -1.83
C ARG A 36 -12.92 1.50 -1.32
N ALA A 37 -12.86 1.66 0.01
CA ALA A 37 -12.18 2.77 0.63
C ALA A 37 -10.68 2.76 0.31
N LEU A 38 -10.04 1.61 0.47
CA LEU A 38 -8.60 1.48 0.21
C LEU A 38 -8.26 1.70 -1.26
N GLY A 39 -9.01 1.08 -2.16
CA GLY A 39 -8.79 1.25 -3.60
C GLY A 39 -8.94 2.70 -4.05
N ALA A 40 -10.00 3.36 -3.59
CA ALA A 40 -10.25 4.77 -3.92
C ALA A 40 -9.19 5.69 -3.32
N ALA A 41 -8.80 5.46 -2.06
CA ALA A 41 -7.78 6.27 -1.39
C ALA A 41 -6.41 6.11 -2.07
N MET A 42 -6.06 4.89 -2.49
CA MET A 42 -4.82 4.66 -3.21
C MET A 42 -4.82 5.41 -4.55
N ARG A 43 -5.92 5.40 -5.28
CA ARG A 43 -6.02 6.14 -6.54
C ARG A 43 -6.00 7.64 -6.33
N SER A 44 -6.70 8.12 -5.32
CA SER A 44 -6.89 9.56 -5.10
C SER A 44 -5.69 10.23 -4.44
N PHE A 45 -4.94 9.51 -3.61
CA PHE A 45 -3.85 10.08 -2.82
C PHE A 45 -2.50 9.42 -3.11
N LEU A 46 -2.40 8.11 -2.96
CA LEU A 46 -1.12 7.41 -3.08
C LEU A 46 -0.54 7.49 -4.50
N GLN A 47 -1.35 7.20 -5.51
CA GLN A 47 -0.90 7.25 -6.90
C GLN A 47 -0.61 8.66 -7.39
N ARG A 48 -1.27 9.66 -6.83
CA ARG A 48 -1.03 11.05 -7.18
C ARG A 48 0.21 11.61 -6.50
N LEU A 49 0.38 11.33 -5.23
CA LEU A 49 1.39 11.96 -4.39
C LEU A 49 2.65 11.11 -4.21
N GLY A 50 2.52 9.77 -4.35
CA GLY A 50 3.64 8.87 -4.08
C GLY A 50 4.17 9.09 -2.66
N PRO A 51 5.51 9.21 -2.49
CA PRO A 51 6.09 9.42 -1.16
C PRO A 51 5.71 10.75 -0.51
N ASP A 52 5.16 11.70 -1.26
CA ASP A 52 4.69 12.98 -0.72
C ASP A 52 3.48 12.82 0.20
N VAL A 53 2.82 11.64 0.22
CA VAL A 53 1.79 11.35 1.23
C VAL A 53 2.35 11.46 2.64
N CYS A 54 3.66 11.29 2.81
CA CYS A 54 4.33 11.39 4.10
C CYS A 54 4.39 12.83 4.64
N ALA A 55 4.10 13.83 3.80
CA ALA A 55 3.93 15.22 4.22
C ALA A 55 2.48 15.53 4.60
N SER A 56 1.60 14.54 4.59
CA SER A 56 0.17 14.69 4.88
C SER A 56 -0.27 13.69 5.94
N GLN A 57 -1.55 13.77 6.33
CA GLN A 57 -2.15 12.80 7.25
C GLN A 57 -2.21 11.38 6.69
N TRP A 58 -2.02 11.22 5.38
CA TRP A 58 -2.17 9.94 4.68
C TRP A 58 -0.91 9.07 4.70
N GLY A 59 0.20 9.57 5.23
CA GLY A 59 1.43 8.80 5.22
C GLY A 59 2.45 9.18 6.29
N LYS A 60 3.42 8.28 6.47
CA LYS A 60 4.53 8.48 7.40
C LYS A 60 5.69 7.59 6.98
N TRP A 61 6.91 8.11 7.07
CA TRP A 61 8.11 7.29 6.95
C TRP A 61 8.27 6.45 8.22
N VAL A 62 8.47 5.14 8.07
CA VAL A 62 8.55 4.21 9.21
C VAL A 62 9.87 3.47 9.31
N ALA A 63 10.62 3.39 8.21
CA ALA A 63 11.94 2.77 8.16
C ALA A 63 12.67 3.29 6.91
N PRO A 64 13.99 3.08 6.79
CA PRO A 64 14.70 3.47 5.57
C PRO A 64 14.08 2.84 4.32
N GLY A 65 13.65 3.67 3.39
CA GLY A 65 13.03 3.25 2.14
C GLY A 65 11.60 2.71 2.26
N ILE A 66 11.00 2.74 3.44
CA ILE A 66 9.64 2.23 3.66
C ILE A 66 8.76 3.31 4.26
N ALA A 67 7.66 3.59 3.55
CA ALA A 67 6.62 4.50 4.01
C ALA A 67 5.35 3.72 4.36
N GLU A 68 4.56 4.29 5.24
CA GLU A 68 3.26 3.75 5.63
C GLU A 68 2.17 4.64 5.04
N PHE A 69 1.26 4.05 4.27
CA PHE A 69 0.04 4.70 3.82
C PHE A 69 -1.04 4.43 4.86
N ARG A 70 -1.68 5.50 5.34
CA ARG A 70 -2.65 5.46 6.44
C ARG A 70 -4.04 5.77 5.93
N LEU A 71 -4.98 4.86 6.16
CA LEU A 71 -6.39 5.08 5.85
C LEU A 71 -7.20 5.03 7.14
N ARG A 72 -7.82 6.16 7.47
CA ARG A 72 -8.69 6.28 8.64
C ARG A 72 -9.99 6.95 8.22
N MET A 73 -11.06 6.19 8.14
CA MET A 73 -12.37 6.66 7.69
C MET A 73 -13.49 5.87 8.36
N SER A 74 -14.70 6.42 8.28
CA SER A 74 -15.93 5.66 8.53
C SER A 74 -16.58 5.29 7.19
N GLY A 75 -17.49 4.31 7.19
CA GLY A 75 -18.29 3.98 6.01
C GLY A 75 -19.07 5.19 5.51
N ALA A 76 -19.58 6.01 6.42
CA ALA A 76 -20.28 7.25 6.08
C ALA A 76 -19.39 8.22 5.30
N GLN A 77 -18.12 8.34 5.69
CA GLN A 77 -17.15 9.18 4.99
C GLN A 77 -16.82 8.64 3.60
N VAL A 78 -16.80 7.33 3.43
CA VAL A 78 -16.60 6.68 2.12
C VAL A 78 -17.73 7.07 1.16
N VAL A 79 -18.97 7.07 1.65
CA VAL A 79 -20.12 7.49 0.85
C VAL A 79 -20.06 8.98 0.54
N THR A 80 -19.77 9.81 1.53
CA THR A 80 -19.64 11.27 1.36
C THR A 80 -18.57 11.62 0.34
N ALA A 81 -17.48 10.86 0.30
CA ALA A 81 -16.41 11.06 -0.66
C ALA A 81 -16.78 10.63 -2.09
N GLY A 82 -17.93 9.98 -2.25
CA GLY A 82 -18.36 9.46 -3.56
C GLY A 82 -17.70 8.16 -3.97
N TRP A 83 -17.07 7.46 -3.03
CA TRP A 83 -16.35 6.21 -3.31
C TRP A 83 -17.22 4.97 -3.25
N ALA A 84 -18.42 5.11 -2.68
CA ALA A 84 -19.44 4.07 -2.64
C ALA A 84 -20.81 4.72 -2.47
N THR A 85 -21.86 4.00 -2.84
CA THR A 85 -23.24 4.40 -2.53
C THR A 85 -23.62 3.90 -1.12
N GLU A 86 -24.70 4.42 -0.58
CA GLU A 86 -25.22 3.98 0.73
C GLU A 86 -25.54 2.47 0.76
N ASN A 87 -25.91 1.89 -0.39
CA ASN A 87 -26.20 0.47 -0.50
C ASN A 87 -24.93 -0.39 -0.60
N GLU A 88 -23.81 0.21 -0.95
CA GLU A 88 -22.55 -0.50 -1.14
C GLU A 88 -21.62 -0.46 0.07
N ALA A 89 -21.89 0.42 1.02
CA ALA A 89 -21.03 0.61 2.19
C ALA A 89 -21.80 0.39 3.48
N ASP A 90 -21.12 -0.19 4.47
CA ASP A 90 -21.59 -0.21 5.85
C ASP A 90 -21.26 1.17 6.46
N MET A 91 -22.30 2.00 6.63
CA MET A 91 -22.15 3.38 7.10
C MET A 91 -21.52 3.46 8.50
N SER A 92 -21.73 2.44 9.33
CA SER A 92 -21.22 2.39 10.71
C SER A 92 -19.80 1.83 10.81
N GLU A 93 -19.29 1.25 9.75
CA GLU A 93 -17.98 0.61 9.79
C GLU A 93 -16.85 1.63 9.98
N ARG A 94 -15.95 1.31 10.90
CA ARG A 94 -14.73 2.09 11.12
C ARG A 94 -13.59 1.43 10.35
N ILE A 95 -12.95 2.21 9.51
CA ILE A 95 -11.86 1.73 8.66
C ILE A 95 -10.56 2.33 9.16
N LEU A 96 -9.63 1.45 9.54
CA LEU A 96 -8.31 1.85 10.02
C LEU A 96 -7.30 0.87 9.45
N LEU A 97 -6.82 1.18 8.24
CA LEU A 97 -5.91 0.31 7.49
C LEU A 97 -4.53 0.95 7.36
N ARG A 98 -3.51 0.11 7.28
CA ARG A 98 -2.13 0.50 7.04
C ARG A 98 -1.56 -0.33 5.90
N VAL A 99 -0.87 0.32 4.96
CA VAL A 99 -0.18 -0.34 3.85
C VAL A 99 1.24 0.21 3.79
N PHE A 100 2.23 -0.68 3.84
CA PHE A 100 3.65 -0.29 3.76
C PHE A 100 4.13 -0.42 2.33
N PHE A 101 4.88 0.58 1.87
CA PHE A 101 5.31 0.61 0.48
C PHE A 101 6.73 1.15 0.32
N HIS A 102 7.32 0.81 -0.82
CA HIS A 102 8.63 1.30 -1.27
C HIS A 102 8.47 1.88 -2.67
N VAL A 103 9.13 3.00 -2.93
CA VAL A 103 9.09 3.64 -4.24
C VAL A 103 10.41 3.38 -4.96
N TYR A 104 10.34 2.95 -6.22
CA TYR A 104 11.53 2.70 -7.02
C TYR A 104 11.29 3.00 -8.49
N GLY A 105 12.37 3.00 -9.26
CA GLY A 105 12.31 3.20 -10.72
C GLY A 105 11.60 4.48 -11.09
N GLN A 106 10.87 4.44 -12.20
CA GLN A 106 10.11 5.59 -12.66
C GLN A 106 8.69 5.54 -12.09
N LYS A 107 8.53 6.08 -10.88
CA LYS A 107 7.23 6.25 -10.23
C LYS A 107 6.50 4.92 -10.00
N ILE A 108 7.18 3.92 -9.48
CA ILE A 108 6.58 2.64 -9.11
C ILE A 108 6.47 2.57 -7.59
N ILE A 109 5.29 2.28 -7.10
CA ILE A 109 4.99 2.06 -5.68
C ILE A 109 4.78 0.56 -5.48
N MET A 110 5.71 -0.07 -4.76
CA MET A 110 5.59 -1.49 -4.45
C MET A 110 4.98 -1.67 -3.08
N LEU A 111 3.83 -2.33 -3.01
CA LEU A 111 3.15 -2.63 -1.76
C LEU A 111 3.79 -3.85 -1.12
N LEU A 112 4.33 -3.67 0.09
CA LEU A 112 5.11 -4.69 0.80
C LEU A 112 4.32 -5.46 1.84
N GLU A 113 3.46 -4.76 2.58
CA GLU A 113 2.68 -5.35 3.68
C GLU A 113 1.44 -4.49 3.92
N GLY A 114 0.40 -5.09 4.46
CA GLY A 114 -0.80 -4.37 4.85
C GLY A 114 -1.48 -5.06 6.01
N TYR A 115 -2.20 -4.30 6.82
CA TYR A 115 -2.97 -4.89 7.91
C TYR A 115 -4.09 -3.96 8.37
N ASP A 116 -5.06 -4.54 9.05
CA ASP A 116 -6.18 -3.83 9.66
C ASP A 116 -5.78 -3.45 11.09
N LYS A 117 -5.41 -2.19 11.28
CA LYS A 117 -5.00 -1.67 12.58
C LYS A 117 -6.17 -1.62 13.56
N GLY A 118 -7.40 -1.48 13.05
CA GLY A 118 -8.59 -1.52 13.89
C GLY A 118 -8.82 -2.89 14.52
N ALA A 119 -8.53 -3.97 13.78
CA ALA A 119 -8.65 -5.33 14.26
C ALA A 119 -7.43 -5.75 15.12
N SER A 120 -6.26 -5.21 14.83
CA SER A 120 -5.01 -5.57 15.52
C SER A 120 -4.24 -4.32 15.93
N PRO A 121 -4.74 -3.58 16.93
CA PRO A 121 -4.10 -2.36 17.38
C PRO A 121 -2.83 -2.66 18.20
N GLY A 122 -2.02 -1.62 18.39
CA GLY A 122 -0.86 -1.67 19.25
C GLY A 122 0.46 -1.55 18.52
N LYS A 123 1.46 -1.06 19.26
CA LYS A 123 2.80 -0.79 18.72
C LYS A 123 3.55 -2.06 18.35
N LYS A 124 3.32 -3.15 19.08
CA LYS A 124 4.00 -4.43 18.82
C LYS A 124 3.57 -5.05 17.50
N THR A 125 2.27 -5.01 17.20
CA THR A 125 1.75 -5.48 15.92
C THR A 125 2.30 -4.64 14.77
N GLN A 126 2.27 -3.32 14.91
CA GLN A 126 2.81 -2.42 13.91
C GLN A 126 4.29 -2.69 13.65
N GLN A 127 5.08 -2.87 14.71
CA GLN A 127 6.50 -3.17 14.57
C GLN A 127 6.74 -4.48 13.83
N THR A 128 5.97 -5.51 14.13
CA THR A 128 6.05 -6.79 13.42
C THR A 128 5.75 -6.62 11.94
N LYS A 129 4.74 -5.80 11.60
CA LYS A 129 4.38 -5.55 10.19
C LYS A 129 5.46 -4.75 9.47
N ILE A 130 6.09 -3.80 10.14
CA ILE A 130 7.22 -3.04 9.58
C ILE A 130 8.39 -3.99 9.30
N GLU A 131 8.68 -4.90 10.23
CA GLU A 131 9.74 -5.90 10.06
C GLU A 131 9.47 -6.83 8.87
N ASN A 132 8.20 -7.25 8.70
CA ASN A 132 7.81 -8.06 7.54
C ASN A 132 8.01 -7.27 6.24
N ALA A 133 7.63 -6.00 6.23
CA ALA A 133 7.82 -5.15 5.07
C ALA A 133 9.30 -5.01 4.71
N ASP A 134 10.15 -4.83 5.72
CA ASP A 134 11.59 -4.72 5.54
C ASP A 134 12.20 -6.02 4.97
N LYS A 135 11.80 -7.18 5.51
CA LYS A 135 12.24 -8.48 5.00
C LYS A 135 11.89 -8.65 3.52
N ARG A 136 10.67 -8.26 3.14
CA ARG A 136 10.20 -8.33 1.77
C ARG A 136 10.98 -7.39 0.86
N LEU A 137 11.27 -6.18 1.33
CA LEU A 137 12.08 -5.23 0.58
C LEU A 137 13.50 -5.76 0.36
N GLN A 138 14.13 -6.32 1.39
CA GLN A 138 15.46 -6.89 1.27
C GLN A 138 15.47 -8.10 0.32
N HIS A 139 14.46 -8.94 0.39
CA HIS A 139 14.27 -10.06 -0.53
C HIS A 139 14.20 -9.56 -1.99
N TRP A 140 13.40 -8.53 -2.23
CA TRP A 140 13.27 -7.94 -3.56
C TRP A 140 14.60 -7.35 -4.05
N LYS A 141 15.31 -6.61 -3.20
CA LYS A 141 16.62 -6.04 -3.55
C LYS A 141 17.63 -7.13 -3.92
N THR A 142 17.65 -8.22 -3.19
CA THR A 142 18.52 -9.36 -3.46
C THR A 142 18.19 -9.98 -4.82
N ARG A 143 16.91 -10.15 -5.12
CA ARG A 143 16.45 -10.69 -6.41
C ARG A 143 16.86 -9.79 -7.56
N GLN A 144 16.68 -8.47 -7.41
CA GLN A 144 17.07 -7.50 -8.42
C GLN A 144 18.59 -7.54 -8.70
N ALA A 145 19.38 -7.66 -7.66
CA ALA A 145 20.84 -7.75 -7.78
C ALA A 145 21.26 -9.03 -8.54
N ARG A 146 20.59 -10.16 -8.29
CA ARG A 146 20.84 -11.43 -9.00
C ARG A 146 20.49 -11.32 -10.48
N GLU A 147 19.36 -10.71 -10.81
CA GLU A 147 18.93 -10.52 -12.19
C GLU A 147 19.89 -9.60 -12.95
N ALA A 148 20.34 -8.52 -12.32
CA ALA A 148 21.33 -7.62 -12.92
C ALA A 148 22.63 -8.33 -13.24
N LYS A 149 23.11 -9.22 -12.35
CA LYS A 149 24.31 -10.02 -12.58
C LYS A 149 24.13 -11.02 -13.72
N ARG A 150 22.95 -11.64 -13.82
CA ARG A 150 22.64 -12.57 -14.94
C ARG A 150 22.67 -11.86 -16.28
N GLU A 151 22.08 -10.66 -16.34
CA GLU A 151 22.09 -9.85 -17.57
C GLU A 151 23.50 -9.49 -17.99
N GLN A 152 24.37 -9.09 -17.06
CA GLN A 152 25.77 -8.77 -17.34
C GLN A 152 26.54 -9.99 -17.85
N ARG A 153 26.26 -11.19 -17.32
CA ARG A 153 26.92 -12.43 -17.75
C ARG A 153 26.45 -12.92 -19.12
N GLY A 154 25.23 -12.57 -19.50
CA GLY A 154 24.65 -12.95 -20.78
C GLY A 154 25.09 -12.10 -21.97
N ARG A 155 25.92 -11.06 -21.72
CA ARG A 155 26.41 -10.16 -22.77
C ARG A 155 27.84 -10.57 -23.22
#